data_e2ed87b38b6a669b973b22dfe3b193d2
#
_entry.id   e2ed87b38b6a669b973b22dfe3b193d2
#
_cell.length_a   1.000
_cell.length_b   1.000
_cell.length_c   1.000
_cell.angle_alpha   90.00
_cell.angle_beta   90.00
_cell.angle_gamma   90.00
#
_symmetry.space_group_name_H-M   'P 1'
#
loop_
_entity.id
_entity.type
_entity.pdbx_description
1 polymer ?
#
loop_
_entity_poly.entity_id
_entity_poly.type
_entity_poly.pdbx_seq_one_letter_code
_entity_poly.pdbx_strand_id
1 'polypeptide(L)'
;MKVQYIRVSTIEQNTDRQDNFNGKKYTDKCSGSIAFKDRKEASKLLSNQDVTEVLVHSIDRLGRNTIDIMQTIQDFTSRGINVISVKEGLNTIVDGKENPVAKMMIGILGTLAEFELNRAKERQAEGITKAKAKGVYIGRSKGSSEGTDVFVAKKSTQAILKNLRLGESIKRTALLSKASIGKVKKV
;
A
#
# COMPACT_ATOMS: atom_id res chain seq x y z
N MET A 1 -19.85 17.60 5.31
CA MET A 1 -20.46 16.96 6.51
C MET A 1 -19.42 16.33 7.40
N LYS A 2 -19.65 16.25 8.72
CA LYS A 2 -18.80 15.53 9.67
C LYS A 2 -19.08 14.03 9.64
N VAL A 3 -18.04 13.20 9.63
CA VAL A 3 -18.15 11.74 9.61
C VAL A 3 -17.17 11.12 10.60
N GLN A 4 -17.43 9.89 11.01
CA GLN A 4 -16.49 9.12 11.82
C GLN A 4 -15.92 7.95 11.01
N TYR A 5 -14.61 7.75 11.12
CA TYR A 5 -13.95 6.55 10.60
C TYR A 5 -13.54 5.64 11.76
N ILE A 6 -13.94 4.37 11.65
CA ILE A 6 -13.68 3.32 12.63
C ILE A 6 -12.94 2.18 11.95
N ARG A 7 -11.86 1.70 12.56
CA ARG A 7 -11.19 0.46 12.14
C ARG A 7 -11.09 -0.50 13.33
N VAL A 8 -11.58 -1.71 13.13
CA VAL A 8 -11.41 -2.81 14.07
C VAL A 8 -10.63 -3.95 13.42
N SER A 9 -9.81 -4.66 14.19
CA SER A 9 -9.19 -5.90 13.75
C SER A 9 -10.26 -7.01 13.65
N THR A 10 -9.98 -8.05 12.86
CA THR A 10 -10.88 -9.21 12.73
C THR A 10 -11.13 -9.93 14.06
N ILE A 11 -10.27 -9.74 15.07
CA ILE A 11 -10.34 -10.35 16.39
C ILE A 11 -11.15 -9.48 17.36
N GLU A 12 -11.09 -8.15 17.24
CA GLU A 12 -11.85 -7.21 18.07
C GLU A 12 -13.22 -6.94 17.43
N GLN A 13 -14.26 -7.52 17.98
CA GLN A 13 -15.64 -7.29 17.50
C GLN A 13 -16.30 -6.07 18.13
N ASN A 14 -15.68 -5.44 19.15
CA ASN A 14 -16.32 -4.37 19.91
C ASN A 14 -15.84 -3.00 19.43
N THR A 15 -16.76 -2.22 18.84
CA THR A 15 -16.55 -0.86 18.37
C THR A 15 -16.87 0.19 19.44
N ASP A 16 -17.43 -0.17 20.58
CA ASP A 16 -17.99 0.76 21.58
C ASP A 16 -16.98 1.78 22.10
N ARG A 17 -15.72 1.38 22.20
CA ARG A 17 -14.62 2.30 22.60
C ARG A 17 -14.31 3.38 21.56
N GLN A 18 -14.67 3.16 20.31
CA GLN A 18 -14.42 4.09 19.21
C GLN A 18 -15.68 4.85 18.80
N ASP A 19 -16.85 4.36 19.24
CA ASP A 19 -18.14 4.87 18.82
C ASP A 19 -18.63 5.98 19.77
N ASN A 20 -18.15 7.21 19.53
CA ASN A 20 -18.52 8.41 20.30
C ASN A 20 -19.20 9.47 19.43
N PHE A 21 -19.82 9.06 18.31
CA PHE A 21 -20.34 10.02 17.35
C PHE A 21 -21.72 9.63 16.79
N ASN A 22 -22.69 10.56 16.91
CA ASN A 22 -24.02 10.44 16.31
C ASN A 22 -24.02 11.02 14.90
N GLY A 23 -23.62 10.23 13.89
CA GLY A 23 -23.57 10.66 12.50
C GLY A 23 -23.14 9.53 11.57
N LYS A 24 -22.81 9.87 10.32
CA LYS A 24 -22.39 8.90 9.32
C LYS A 24 -21.04 8.30 9.70
N LYS A 25 -20.97 6.96 9.70
CA LYS A 25 -19.78 6.19 10.06
C LYS A 25 -19.29 5.37 8.88
N TYR A 26 -17.98 5.31 8.74
CA TYR A 26 -17.27 4.42 7.81
C TYR A 26 -16.50 3.41 8.65
N THR A 27 -16.88 2.14 8.58
CA THR A 27 -16.31 1.10 9.46
C THR A 27 -15.65 0.01 8.64
N ASP A 28 -14.34 -0.13 8.80
CA ASP A 28 -13.56 -1.23 8.22
C ASP A 28 -13.21 -2.28 9.28
N LYS A 29 -13.54 -3.55 8.96
CA LYS A 29 -13.10 -4.72 9.72
C LYS A 29 -11.92 -5.37 9.00
N CYS A 30 -10.72 -4.89 9.29
CA CYS A 30 -9.51 -5.35 8.58
C CYS A 30 -8.24 -5.18 9.42
N SER A 31 -7.19 -5.90 9.00
CA SER A 31 -5.86 -5.75 9.59
C SER A 31 -5.34 -4.32 9.44
N GLY A 32 -4.62 -3.84 10.47
CA GLY A 32 -3.91 -2.56 10.40
C GLY A 32 -2.79 -2.51 9.35
N SER A 33 -2.35 -3.67 8.81
CA SER A 33 -1.32 -3.73 7.76
C SER A 33 -1.81 -3.31 6.38
N ILE A 34 -3.13 -3.16 6.18
CA ILE A 34 -3.72 -2.68 4.93
C ILE A 34 -3.64 -1.16 4.89
N ALA A 35 -3.09 -0.60 3.79
CA ALA A 35 -3.02 0.86 3.61
C ALA A 35 -4.43 1.48 3.62
N PHE A 36 -4.53 2.73 4.09
CA PHE A 36 -5.83 3.39 4.26
C PHE A 36 -6.66 3.40 2.98
N LYS A 37 -6.07 3.79 1.87
CA LYS A 37 -6.72 3.85 0.55
C LYS A 37 -7.23 2.51 0.02
N ASP A 38 -6.62 1.40 0.46
CA ASP A 38 -6.95 0.05 0.00
C ASP A 38 -8.04 -0.61 0.86
N ARG A 39 -8.51 0.06 1.93
CA ARG A 39 -9.62 -0.39 2.77
C ARG A 39 -10.94 0.00 2.15
N LYS A 40 -11.94 -0.88 2.24
CA LYS A 40 -13.23 -0.74 1.54
C LYS A 40 -13.98 0.54 1.90
N GLU A 41 -14.18 0.79 3.19
CA GLU A 41 -14.96 1.96 3.64
C GLU A 41 -14.10 3.23 3.64
N ALA A 42 -12.79 3.13 3.92
CA ALA A 42 -11.87 4.25 3.78
C ALA A 42 -11.77 4.75 2.33
N SER A 43 -11.75 3.87 1.33
CA SER A 43 -11.78 4.25 -0.09
C SER A 43 -13.06 5.02 -0.44
N LYS A 44 -14.22 4.61 0.07
CA LYS A 44 -15.48 5.35 -0.10
C LYS A 44 -15.42 6.72 0.59
N LEU A 45 -14.83 6.78 1.78
CA LEU A 45 -14.63 8.03 2.51
C LEU A 45 -13.75 9.00 1.71
N LEU A 46 -12.64 8.53 1.15
CA LEU A 46 -11.76 9.34 0.29
C LEU A 46 -12.47 9.85 -0.97
N SER A 47 -13.41 9.09 -1.53
CA SER A 47 -14.16 9.48 -2.74
C SER A 47 -15.33 10.42 -2.46
N ASN A 48 -15.72 10.60 -1.19
CA ASN A 48 -16.85 11.43 -0.83
C ASN A 48 -16.45 12.92 -0.74
N GLN A 49 -16.99 13.74 -1.63
CA GLN A 49 -16.69 15.18 -1.70
C GLN A 49 -17.44 16.03 -0.67
N ASP A 50 -18.52 15.52 -0.07
CA ASP A 50 -19.32 16.25 0.90
C ASP A 50 -18.73 16.26 2.32
N VAL A 51 -17.63 15.51 2.53
CA VAL A 51 -16.97 15.41 3.84
C VAL A 51 -16.18 16.68 4.11
N THR A 52 -16.41 17.26 5.27
CA THR A 52 -15.68 18.44 5.78
C THR A 52 -14.84 18.11 7.00
N GLU A 53 -15.24 17.10 7.77
CA GLU A 53 -14.52 16.67 8.97
C GLU A 53 -14.50 15.14 9.08
N VAL A 54 -13.35 14.59 9.42
CA VAL A 54 -13.15 13.17 9.70
C VAL A 54 -12.72 12.99 11.15
N LEU A 55 -13.57 12.39 11.95
CA LEU A 55 -13.30 12.03 13.34
C LEU A 55 -12.72 10.61 13.39
N VAL A 56 -11.61 10.43 14.10
CA VAL A 56 -11.04 9.12 14.41
C VAL A 56 -10.74 9.00 15.90
N HIS A 57 -10.78 7.80 16.42
CA HIS A 57 -10.41 7.57 17.81
C HIS A 57 -8.91 7.85 18.06
N SER A 58 -8.05 7.44 17.14
CA SER A 58 -6.60 7.65 17.18
C SER A 58 -6.02 7.69 15.77
N ILE A 59 -4.87 8.36 15.59
CA ILE A 59 -4.23 8.55 14.28
C ILE A 59 -3.79 7.22 13.63
N ASP A 60 -3.51 6.18 14.42
CA ASP A 60 -3.14 4.85 13.93
C ASP A 60 -4.28 4.15 13.16
N ARG A 61 -5.51 4.67 13.21
CA ARG A 61 -6.61 4.22 12.37
C ARG A 61 -6.46 4.66 10.92
N LEU A 62 -5.75 5.76 10.66
CA LEU A 62 -5.60 6.39 9.35
C LEU A 62 -4.50 5.79 8.46
N GLY A 63 -3.80 4.77 8.90
CA GLY A 63 -2.78 4.14 8.06
C GLY A 63 -2.24 2.83 8.61
N ARG A 64 -1.37 2.19 7.82
CA ARG A 64 -0.67 0.96 8.19
C ARG A 64 0.70 1.22 8.86
N ASN A 65 1.25 2.38 8.63
CA ASN A 65 2.52 2.85 9.19
C ASN A 65 2.52 4.38 9.22
N THR A 66 3.55 4.97 9.82
CA THR A 66 3.66 6.41 10.01
C THR A 66 3.61 7.19 8.69
N ILE A 67 4.21 6.68 7.62
CA ILE A 67 4.18 7.30 6.27
C ILE A 67 2.74 7.34 5.71
N ASP A 68 2.02 6.22 5.78
CA ASP A 68 0.65 6.11 5.28
C ASP A 68 -0.30 7.01 6.07
N ILE A 69 -0.13 7.10 7.40
CA ILE A 69 -0.89 8.02 8.28
C ILE A 69 -0.64 9.48 7.85
N MET A 70 0.62 9.87 7.69
CA MET A 70 1.01 11.22 7.29
C MET A 70 0.39 11.59 5.92
N GLN A 71 0.53 10.70 4.92
CA GLN A 71 -0.04 10.90 3.59
C GLN A 71 -1.55 11.06 3.64
N THR A 72 -2.23 10.20 4.40
CA THR A 72 -3.69 10.27 4.56
C THR A 72 -4.14 11.58 5.19
N ILE A 73 -3.44 12.06 6.24
CA ILE A 73 -3.77 13.35 6.87
C ILE A 73 -3.50 14.51 5.90
N GLN A 74 -2.39 14.48 5.16
CA GLN A 74 -2.08 15.50 4.15
C GLN A 74 -3.12 15.52 3.03
N ASP A 75 -3.57 14.36 2.54
CA ASP A 75 -4.61 14.26 1.52
C ASP A 75 -5.93 14.88 1.99
N PHE A 76 -6.35 14.62 3.22
CA PHE A 76 -7.54 15.26 3.79
C PHE A 76 -7.36 16.77 3.95
N THR A 77 -6.24 17.21 4.52
CA THR A 77 -5.99 18.64 4.79
C THR A 77 -5.86 19.44 3.50
N SER A 78 -5.22 18.90 2.46
CA SER A 78 -5.11 19.57 1.14
C SER A 78 -6.46 19.79 0.45
N ARG A 79 -7.45 18.95 0.79
CA ARG A 79 -8.84 19.07 0.36
C ARG A 79 -9.70 19.95 1.28
N GLY A 80 -9.10 20.58 2.28
CA GLY A 80 -9.81 21.38 3.29
C GLY A 80 -10.63 20.55 4.28
N ILE A 81 -10.37 19.23 4.39
CA ILE A 81 -11.06 18.35 5.30
C ILE A 81 -10.30 18.31 6.63
N ASN A 82 -10.99 18.67 7.70
CA ASN A 82 -10.44 18.64 9.05
C ASN A 82 -10.36 17.19 9.58
N VAL A 83 -9.18 16.77 10.02
CA VAL A 83 -8.97 15.50 10.72
C VAL A 83 -8.91 15.75 12.22
N ILE A 84 -9.78 15.06 12.96
CA ILE A 84 -9.89 15.16 14.41
C ILE A 84 -9.55 13.80 15.01
N SER A 85 -8.48 13.74 15.79
CA SER A 85 -8.12 12.54 16.56
C SER A 85 -8.39 12.77 18.04
N VAL A 86 -9.27 11.93 18.61
CA VAL A 86 -9.74 12.09 19.99
C VAL A 86 -8.62 11.79 20.98
N LYS A 87 -7.90 10.69 20.77
CA LYS A 87 -6.88 10.20 21.71
C LYS A 87 -5.68 11.15 21.80
N GLU A 88 -5.23 11.68 20.68
CA GLU A 88 -4.08 12.58 20.61
C GLU A 88 -4.48 14.05 20.79
N GLY A 89 -5.78 14.38 20.84
CA GLY A 89 -6.26 15.76 20.88
C GLY A 89 -5.87 16.56 19.63
N LEU A 90 -5.65 15.87 18.50
CA LEU A 90 -5.22 16.48 17.25
C LEU A 90 -6.44 17.04 16.50
N ASN A 91 -6.27 18.27 16.00
CA ASN A 91 -7.24 18.93 15.15
C ASN A 91 -6.48 19.67 14.05
N THR A 92 -6.59 19.22 12.80
CA THR A 92 -5.75 19.73 11.71
C THR A 92 -6.18 21.11 11.20
N ILE A 93 -7.46 21.45 11.37
CA ILE A 93 -8.01 22.76 11.00
C ILE A 93 -8.79 23.31 12.20
N VAL A 94 -8.47 24.54 12.60
CA VAL A 94 -9.16 25.29 13.67
C VAL A 94 -9.56 26.66 13.11
N ASP A 95 -10.79 27.06 13.31
CA ASP A 95 -11.34 28.34 12.81
C ASP A 95 -11.08 28.58 11.31
N GLY A 96 -11.19 27.52 10.51
CA GLY A 96 -10.99 27.57 9.05
C GLY A 96 -9.53 27.72 8.60
N LYS A 97 -8.56 27.65 9.52
CA LYS A 97 -7.12 27.72 9.23
C LYS A 97 -6.41 26.45 9.65
N GLU A 98 -5.35 26.11 8.94
CA GLU A 98 -4.46 25.00 9.36
C GLU A 98 -3.94 25.26 10.77
N ASN A 99 -4.04 24.25 11.63
CA ASN A 99 -3.50 24.30 12.99
C ASN A 99 -1.98 24.14 12.95
N PRO A 100 -1.18 25.16 13.35
CA PRO A 100 0.27 25.08 13.31
C PRO A 100 0.85 23.95 14.17
N VAL A 101 0.20 23.63 15.31
CA VAL A 101 0.63 22.55 16.21
C VAL A 101 0.41 21.19 15.53
N ALA A 102 -0.73 21.00 14.88
CA ALA A 102 -0.99 19.78 14.11
C ALA A 102 0.00 19.62 12.95
N LYS A 103 0.30 20.69 12.23
CA LYS A 103 1.29 20.71 11.16
C LYS A 103 2.69 20.34 11.66
N MET A 104 3.10 20.86 12.80
CA MET A 104 4.36 20.50 13.45
C MET A 104 4.38 19.01 13.85
N MET A 105 3.31 18.49 14.46
CA MET A 105 3.21 17.07 14.83
C MET A 105 3.30 16.16 13.60
N ILE A 106 2.62 16.49 12.51
CA ILE A 106 2.69 15.75 11.24
C ILE A 106 4.12 15.77 10.68
N GLY A 107 4.81 16.92 10.76
CA GLY A 107 6.22 17.04 10.35
C GLY A 107 7.14 16.13 11.17
N ILE A 108 6.98 16.09 12.50
CA ILE A 108 7.75 15.19 13.39
C ILE A 108 7.46 13.71 13.05
N LEU A 109 6.21 13.35 12.83
CA LEU A 109 5.86 12.00 12.42
C LEU A 109 6.51 11.64 11.07
N GLY A 110 6.57 12.58 10.13
CA GLY A 110 7.25 12.39 8.84
C GLY A 110 8.73 12.09 8.99
N THR A 111 9.45 12.90 9.77
CA THR A 111 10.90 12.67 10.04
C THR A 111 11.15 11.35 10.76
N LEU A 112 10.31 11.00 11.72
CA LEU A 112 10.40 9.70 12.41
C LEU A 112 10.19 8.53 11.45
N ALA A 113 9.21 8.64 10.55
CA ALA A 113 8.93 7.62 9.55
C ALA A 113 10.09 7.41 8.57
N GLU A 114 10.74 8.49 8.14
CA GLU A 114 11.95 8.42 7.29
C GLU A 114 13.12 7.77 8.05
N PHE A 115 13.30 8.11 9.32
CA PHE A 115 14.32 7.49 10.16
C PHE A 115 14.10 5.98 10.32
N GLU A 116 12.86 5.55 10.61
CA GLU A 116 12.52 4.12 10.71
C GLU A 116 12.77 3.38 9.39
N LEU A 117 12.42 3.99 8.26
CA LEU A 117 12.64 3.43 6.92
C LEU A 117 14.15 3.24 6.64
N ASN A 118 14.95 4.26 6.94
CA ASN A 118 16.39 4.20 6.74
C ASN A 118 17.05 3.12 7.62
N ARG A 119 16.69 3.04 8.88
CA ARG A 119 17.15 1.96 9.77
C ARG A 119 16.73 0.56 9.30
N ALA A 120 15.55 0.43 8.73
CA ALA A 120 15.11 -0.85 8.15
C ALA A 120 15.96 -1.24 6.92
N LYS A 121 16.29 -0.29 6.04
CA LYS A 121 17.17 -0.50 4.89
C LYS A 121 18.59 -0.87 5.32
N GLU A 122 19.13 -0.20 6.31
CA GLU A 122 20.46 -0.51 6.87
C GLU A 122 20.51 -1.93 7.42
N ARG A 123 19.56 -2.31 8.27
CA ARG A 123 19.46 -3.68 8.80
C ARG A 123 19.31 -4.73 7.69
N GLN A 124 18.55 -4.42 6.65
CA GLN A 124 18.41 -5.30 5.49
C GLN A 124 19.75 -5.45 4.74
N ALA A 125 20.48 -4.36 4.49
CA ALA A 125 21.77 -4.39 3.83
C ALA A 125 22.80 -5.20 4.62
N GLU A 126 22.87 -5.00 5.94
CA GLU A 126 23.71 -5.79 6.84
C GLU A 126 23.34 -7.27 6.81
N GLY A 127 22.04 -7.59 6.85
CA GLY A 127 21.54 -8.94 6.77
C GLY A 127 21.95 -9.64 5.49
N ILE A 128 21.84 -8.95 4.34
CA ILE A 128 22.27 -9.46 3.02
C ILE A 128 23.79 -9.69 3.02
N THR A 129 24.56 -8.76 3.55
CA THR A 129 26.04 -8.89 3.62
C THR A 129 26.44 -10.10 4.47
N LYS A 130 25.84 -10.29 5.64
CA LYS A 130 26.07 -11.44 6.52
C LYS A 130 25.64 -12.76 5.85
N ALA A 131 24.51 -12.76 5.12
CA ALA A 131 24.04 -13.93 4.40
C ALA A 131 24.98 -14.31 3.23
N LYS A 132 25.48 -13.31 2.49
CA LYS A 132 26.50 -13.51 1.44
C LYS A 132 27.79 -14.09 2.00
N ALA A 133 28.29 -13.56 3.12
CA ALA A 133 29.49 -14.06 3.78
C ALA A 133 29.36 -15.52 4.27
N LYS A 134 28.13 -15.90 4.67
CA LYS A 134 27.82 -17.30 5.05
C LYS A 134 27.52 -18.21 3.86
N GLY A 135 27.61 -17.73 2.62
CA GLY A 135 27.30 -18.51 1.40
C GLY A 135 25.83 -18.89 1.24
N VAL A 136 24.92 -18.30 2.03
CA VAL A 136 23.48 -18.59 1.96
C VAL A 136 22.84 -17.89 0.76
N TYR A 137 23.38 -16.75 0.33
CA TYR A 137 22.84 -15.94 -0.77
C TYR A 137 23.60 -16.23 -2.07
N ILE A 138 23.36 -17.39 -2.65
CA ILE A 138 24.05 -17.88 -3.87
C ILE A 138 23.24 -17.65 -5.16
N GLY A 139 22.16 -16.88 -5.09
CA GLY A 139 21.27 -16.65 -6.23
C GLY A 139 20.46 -17.89 -6.58
N ARG A 140 20.15 -18.05 -7.87
CA ARG A 140 19.41 -19.22 -8.37
C ARG A 140 20.31 -20.46 -8.28
N SER A 141 19.78 -21.55 -7.70
CA SER A 141 20.52 -22.81 -7.58
C SER A 141 21.02 -23.32 -8.95
N LYS A 142 22.26 -23.78 -8.99
CA LYS A 142 22.85 -24.37 -10.20
C LYS A 142 21.99 -25.57 -10.63
N GLY A 143 21.53 -25.59 -11.87
CA GLY A 143 20.63 -26.67 -12.37
C GLY A 143 19.12 -26.38 -12.15
N SER A 144 18.73 -25.31 -11.49
CA SER A 144 17.33 -24.93 -11.35
C SER A 144 16.73 -24.18 -12.58
N SER A 145 17.49 -24.22 -13.72
CA SER A 145 16.93 -23.76 -14.99
C SER A 145 15.87 -24.76 -15.46
N GLU A 146 14.75 -24.26 -15.88
CA GLU A 146 13.70 -25.08 -16.46
C GLU A 146 14.25 -25.80 -17.69
N GLY A 147 14.06 -27.13 -17.76
CA GLY A 147 14.45 -27.92 -18.92
C GLY A 147 13.76 -27.44 -20.20
N THR A 148 14.44 -27.53 -21.32
CA THR A 148 13.91 -27.12 -22.63
C THR A 148 12.56 -27.76 -22.92
N ASP A 149 12.41 -29.04 -22.58
CA ASP A 149 11.17 -29.79 -22.82
C ASP A 149 10.00 -29.24 -22.03
N VAL A 150 10.22 -28.95 -20.76
CA VAL A 150 9.20 -28.31 -19.87
C VAL A 150 8.86 -26.92 -20.35
N PHE A 151 9.87 -26.15 -20.78
CA PHE A 151 9.66 -24.79 -21.32
C PHE A 151 8.83 -24.82 -22.61
N VAL A 152 9.17 -25.75 -23.53
CA VAL A 152 8.46 -25.91 -24.82
C VAL A 152 7.03 -26.42 -24.61
N ALA A 153 6.79 -27.30 -23.63
CA ALA A 153 5.48 -27.86 -23.34
C ALA A 153 4.47 -26.83 -22.80
N LYS A 154 4.91 -25.66 -22.33
CA LYS A 154 4.00 -24.63 -21.80
C LYS A 154 3.06 -24.10 -22.86
N LYS A 155 1.77 -24.02 -22.54
CA LYS A 155 0.72 -23.48 -23.44
C LYS A 155 1.12 -22.13 -24.07
N SER A 156 1.72 -21.25 -23.31
CA SER A 156 2.19 -19.93 -23.79
C SER A 156 3.35 -20.05 -24.80
N THR A 157 4.24 -21.03 -24.64
CA THR A 157 5.34 -21.29 -25.56
C THR A 157 4.83 -21.97 -26.84
N GLN A 158 3.90 -22.89 -26.71
CA GLN A 158 3.24 -23.54 -27.85
C GLN A 158 2.49 -22.51 -28.72
N ALA A 159 1.80 -21.53 -28.12
CA ALA A 159 1.16 -20.46 -28.86
C ALA A 159 2.17 -19.60 -29.65
N ILE A 160 3.36 -19.32 -29.06
CA ILE A 160 4.44 -18.62 -29.75
C ILE A 160 4.97 -19.45 -30.93
N LEU A 161 5.29 -20.72 -30.69
CA LEU A 161 5.77 -21.64 -31.73
C LEU A 161 4.79 -21.77 -32.89
N LYS A 162 3.50 -21.86 -32.61
CA LYS A 162 2.45 -21.91 -33.65
C LYS A 162 2.51 -20.68 -34.55
N ASN A 163 2.58 -19.48 -33.97
CA ASN A 163 2.59 -18.23 -34.75
C ASN A 163 3.92 -18.05 -35.53
N LEU A 164 5.06 -18.44 -34.96
CA LEU A 164 6.35 -18.43 -35.67
C LEU A 164 6.37 -19.39 -36.85
N ARG A 165 5.79 -20.60 -36.72
CA ARG A 165 5.64 -21.56 -37.81
C ARG A 165 4.75 -21.08 -38.95
N LEU A 166 3.82 -20.19 -38.67
CA LEU A 166 2.97 -19.52 -39.66
C LEU A 166 3.70 -18.35 -40.36
N GLY A 167 4.98 -18.11 -40.06
CA GLY A 167 5.77 -17.04 -40.68
C GLY A 167 5.54 -15.65 -40.10
N GLU A 168 4.86 -15.54 -38.96
CA GLU A 168 4.60 -14.25 -38.33
C GLU A 168 5.86 -13.61 -37.78
N SER A 169 5.98 -12.29 -37.90
CA SER A 169 7.12 -11.55 -37.37
C SER A 169 7.20 -11.61 -35.83
N ILE A 170 8.39 -11.47 -35.25
CA ILE A 170 8.60 -11.52 -33.77
C ILE A 170 7.68 -10.55 -33.04
N LYS A 171 7.49 -9.31 -33.57
CA LYS A 171 6.59 -8.32 -32.95
C LYS A 171 5.14 -8.76 -33.00
N ARG A 172 4.69 -9.29 -34.15
CA ARG A 172 3.32 -9.75 -34.33
C ARG A 172 3.03 -11.04 -33.53
N THR A 173 3.98 -11.95 -33.49
CA THR A 173 3.92 -13.14 -32.62
C THR A 173 3.80 -12.76 -31.13
N ALA A 174 4.55 -11.78 -30.66
CA ALA A 174 4.44 -11.27 -29.28
C ALA A 174 3.04 -10.74 -28.97
N LEU A 175 2.46 -9.99 -29.91
CA LEU A 175 1.11 -9.45 -29.77
C LEU A 175 0.05 -10.56 -29.75
N LEU A 176 0.08 -11.47 -30.72
CA LEU A 176 -0.89 -12.56 -30.86
C LEU A 176 -0.85 -13.55 -29.71
N SER A 177 0.36 -13.83 -29.21
CA SER A 177 0.58 -14.77 -28.09
C SER A 177 0.50 -14.13 -26.72
N LYS A 178 0.21 -12.81 -26.64
CA LYS A 178 0.22 -12.01 -25.38
C LYS A 178 1.52 -12.23 -24.57
N ALA A 179 2.65 -12.28 -25.26
CA ALA A 179 3.97 -12.57 -24.68
C ALA A 179 4.92 -11.39 -24.91
N SER A 180 5.95 -11.26 -24.05
CA SER A 180 7.00 -10.27 -24.27
C SER A 180 7.87 -10.66 -25.48
N ILE A 181 8.41 -9.65 -26.18
CA ILE A 181 9.35 -9.84 -27.29
C ILE A 181 10.56 -10.69 -26.85
N GLY A 182 11.06 -10.46 -25.62
CA GLY A 182 12.15 -11.24 -25.04
C GLY A 182 11.82 -12.74 -24.89
N LYS A 183 10.57 -13.07 -24.58
CA LYS A 183 10.12 -14.46 -24.52
C LYS A 183 10.01 -15.09 -25.90
N VAL A 184 9.56 -14.35 -26.91
CA VAL A 184 9.48 -14.82 -28.31
C VAL A 184 10.86 -15.10 -28.87
N LYS A 185 11.86 -14.26 -28.56
CA LYS A 185 13.26 -14.48 -28.99
C LYS A 185 13.94 -15.67 -28.31
N LYS A 186 13.39 -16.15 -27.19
CA LYS A 186 13.95 -17.27 -26.42
C LYS A 186 13.38 -18.62 -26.89
N VAL A 187 12.31 -18.62 -27.64
CA VAL A 187 11.66 -19.79 -28.25
C VAL A 187 12.22 -20.06 -29.64
#